data_0e8561eb3a989d10296c1f4c10446c2c
#
_entry.id   0e8561eb3a989d10296c1f4c10446c2c
#
_cell.length_a   1.000
_cell.length_b   1.000
_cell.length_c   1.000
_cell.angle_alpha   90.00
_cell.angle_beta   90.00
_cell.angle_gamma   90.00
#
_symmetry.space_group_name_H-M   'P 1'
#
loop_
_entity.id
_entity.type
_entity.pdbx_description
1 polymer ?
#
loop_
_entity_poly.entity_id
_entity_poly.type
_entity_poly.pdbx_seq_one_letter_code
_entity_poly.pdbx_strand_id
1 'polypeptide(L)'
;RLQYCTSVQEALEEAPEQSGVLLLNTTYPEQGTVLSTDDLVKMKAKSLRVLVEFPQQLGENVCVKTDTMELERIVACDSLTPQLPKMALMAFHRCVVKEMKETPDSTYLVAAKVAGFDMAVYGLTNTPTLPLLYQENENLMVAATSISNFAVCRYMAEHRVQSMFEYILSWLLQKDSVKISSWISYVKPAYSEDAKLSSDAGKQSIAKGIEWYYNGHFLVHPSWKKEWADKYMGDGLKPVGPELPADLPDGDGSLGVLEGHMSGIYHDGKQQYRYWMRDDVQGESSYAFAAAGDLLAKDDYLKVSSNLLDYSFREYRDSVRNNPKSPSYGLLGWAYTHKGTYY
;
A
#
# COMPACT_ATOMS: atom_id res chain seq x y z
N ARG A 1 -7.94 13.66 -28.29
CA ARG A 1 -9.02 12.68 -28.10
C ARG A 1 -8.43 11.44 -27.45
N LEU A 2 -9.07 10.89 -26.42
CA LEU A 2 -8.71 9.61 -25.82
C LEU A 2 -9.51 8.48 -26.51
N GLN A 3 -8.83 7.38 -26.84
CA GLN A 3 -9.44 6.17 -27.40
C GLN A 3 -9.02 4.98 -26.56
N TYR A 4 -9.93 4.08 -26.26
CA TYR A 4 -9.67 2.85 -25.52
C TYR A 4 -9.65 1.67 -26.49
N CYS A 5 -8.64 0.81 -26.35
CA CYS A 5 -8.46 -0.41 -27.11
C CYS A 5 -8.39 -1.60 -26.15
N THR A 6 -8.73 -2.77 -26.62
CA THR A 6 -8.82 -4.00 -25.80
C THR A 6 -7.59 -4.90 -25.93
N SER A 7 -6.72 -4.61 -26.90
CA SER A 7 -5.47 -5.34 -27.09
C SER A 7 -4.33 -4.41 -27.51
N VAL A 8 -3.09 -4.89 -27.33
CA VAL A 8 -1.87 -4.21 -27.78
C VAL A 8 -1.92 -3.96 -29.28
N GLN A 9 -2.30 -4.99 -30.06
CA GLN A 9 -2.34 -4.92 -31.51
C GLN A 9 -3.32 -3.86 -31.99
N GLU A 10 -4.55 -3.86 -31.45
CA GLU A 10 -5.56 -2.86 -31.75
C GLU A 10 -5.06 -1.45 -31.42
N ALA A 11 -4.46 -1.27 -30.25
CA ALA A 11 -3.92 0.04 -29.82
C ALA A 11 -2.84 0.56 -30.78
N LEU A 12 -1.92 -0.29 -31.23
CA LEU A 12 -0.85 0.10 -32.13
C LEU A 12 -1.34 0.29 -33.58
N GLU A 13 -2.38 -0.45 -34.00
CA GLU A 13 -2.97 -0.30 -35.34
C GLU A 13 -3.80 0.97 -35.47
N GLU A 14 -4.65 1.25 -34.47
CA GLU A 14 -5.56 2.40 -34.52
C GLU A 14 -4.93 3.72 -34.10
N ALA A 15 -3.81 3.68 -33.35
CA ALA A 15 -3.12 4.89 -32.95
C ALA A 15 -2.69 5.71 -34.19
N PRO A 16 -3.05 7.00 -34.28
CA PRO A 16 -2.53 7.89 -35.31
C PRO A 16 -1.01 8.01 -35.24
N GLU A 17 -0.37 8.31 -36.38
CA GLU A 17 1.07 8.62 -36.40
C GLU A 17 1.42 9.71 -35.37
N GLN A 18 2.61 9.60 -34.78
CA GLN A 18 3.15 10.55 -33.80
C GLN A 18 2.31 10.71 -32.52
N SER A 19 1.41 9.76 -32.23
CA SER A 19 0.59 9.81 -31.00
C SER A 19 1.25 9.06 -29.82
N GLY A 20 0.75 9.35 -28.61
CA GLY A 20 1.11 8.63 -27.37
C GLY A 20 0.18 7.45 -27.13
N VAL A 21 0.74 6.30 -26.72
CA VAL A 21 0.00 5.09 -26.37
C VAL A 21 0.37 4.65 -24.94
N LEU A 22 -0.65 4.35 -24.13
CA LEU A 22 -0.51 3.77 -22.81
C LEU A 22 -0.92 2.30 -22.88
N LEU A 23 0.03 1.39 -22.71
CA LEU A 23 -0.21 -0.05 -22.59
C LEU A 23 -0.25 -0.42 -21.11
N LEU A 24 -1.41 -0.22 -20.49
CA LEU A 24 -1.66 -0.51 -19.08
C LEU A 24 -1.90 -2.00 -18.89
N ASN A 25 -1.28 -2.57 -17.86
CA ASN A 25 -1.43 -4.00 -17.59
C ASN A 25 -2.65 -4.28 -16.72
N THR A 26 -3.69 -4.88 -17.31
CA THR A 26 -4.96 -5.22 -16.63
C THR A 26 -4.93 -6.59 -15.93
N THR A 27 -3.89 -7.39 -16.17
CA THR A 27 -3.72 -8.74 -15.59
C THR A 27 -2.61 -8.78 -14.52
N TYR A 28 -2.14 -7.64 -14.10
CA TYR A 28 -1.15 -7.53 -13.03
C TYR A 28 -1.71 -8.08 -11.70
N PRO A 29 -0.96 -8.85 -10.93
CA PRO A 29 0.44 -9.22 -11.15
C PRO A 29 0.65 -10.59 -11.86
N GLU A 30 -0.42 -11.22 -12.38
CA GLU A 30 -0.36 -12.60 -12.88
C GLU A 30 0.37 -12.72 -14.22
N GLN A 31 0.10 -11.79 -15.15
CA GLN A 31 0.67 -11.82 -16.49
C GLN A 31 1.30 -10.51 -16.88
N GLY A 32 2.47 -10.57 -17.50
CA GLY A 32 3.17 -9.40 -18.02
C GLY A 32 2.75 -9.06 -19.46
N THR A 33 2.95 -7.80 -19.83
CA THR A 33 2.69 -7.30 -21.18
C THR A 33 3.74 -7.82 -22.16
N VAL A 34 3.29 -8.25 -23.33
CA VAL A 34 4.16 -8.74 -24.41
C VAL A 34 4.08 -7.76 -25.59
N LEU A 35 5.23 -7.26 -26.01
CA LEU A 35 5.44 -6.57 -27.28
C LEU A 35 6.34 -7.43 -28.17
N SER A 36 5.81 -7.88 -29.29
CA SER A 36 6.59 -8.62 -30.28
C SER A 36 7.57 -7.71 -31.05
N THR A 37 8.50 -8.29 -31.77
CA THR A 37 9.38 -7.53 -32.67
C THR A 37 8.57 -6.77 -33.72
N ASP A 38 7.49 -7.33 -34.23
CA ASP A 38 6.62 -6.69 -35.20
C ASP A 38 5.88 -5.48 -34.60
N ASP A 39 5.47 -5.56 -33.31
CA ASP A 39 4.87 -4.43 -32.59
C ASP A 39 5.87 -3.28 -32.48
N LEU A 40 7.14 -3.56 -32.12
CA LEU A 40 8.19 -2.56 -32.07
C LEU A 40 8.47 -1.92 -33.42
N VAL A 41 8.43 -2.70 -34.50
CA VAL A 41 8.56 -2.17 -35.88
C VAL A 41 7.40 -1.23 -36.21
N LYS A 42 6.16 -1.61 -35.91
CA LYS A 42 4.96 -0.77 -36.09
C LYS A 42 5.06 0.54 -35.31
N MET A 43 5.46 0.47 -34.05
CA MET A 43 5.65 1.66 -33.19
C MET A 43 6.63 2.65 -33.83
N LYS A 44 7.76 2.14 -34.30
CA LYS A 44 8.79 2.96 -34.97
C LYS A 44 8.29 3.54 -36.28
N ALA A 45 7.65 2.73 -37.12
CA ALA A 45 7.10 3.15 -38.41
C ALA A 45 6.10 4.31 -38.30
N LYS A 46 5.26 4.30 -37.26
CA LYS A 46 4.28 5.35 -36.96
C LYS A 46 4.83 6.46 -36.06
N SER A 47 6.09 6.38 -35.65
CA SER A 47 6.70 7.32 -34.68
C SER A 47 5.86 7.46 -33.39
N LEU A 48 5.27 6.37 -32.90
CA LEU A 48 4.49 6.37 -31.66
C LEU A 48 5.41 6.53 -30.46
N ARG A 49 4.97 7.22 -29.42
CA ARG A 49 5.54 7.13 -28.09
C ARG A 49 4.70 6.23 -27.23
N VAL A 50 5.28 5.18 -26.70
CA VAL A 50 4.58 4.12 -25.97
C VAL A 50 5.13 3.99 -24.56
N LEU A 51 4.25 4.07 -23.57
CA LEU A 51 4.52 3.55 -22.22
C LEU A 51 3.99 2.13 -22.14
N VAL A 52 4.82 1.18 -21.73
CA VAL A 52 4.42 -0.18 -21.42
C VAL A 52 4.60 -0.48 -19.94
N GLU A 53 3.59 -1.05 -19.30
CA GLU A 53 3.63 -1.50 -17.92
C GLU A 53 3.89 -3.00 -17.82
N PHE A 54 4.67 -3.39 -16.80
CA PHE A 54 4.89 -4.76 -16.35
C PHE A 54 5.26 -5.70 -17.52
N PRO A 55 6.35 -5.43 -18.25
CA PRO A 55 6.67 -6.16 -19.47
C PRO A 55 7.14 -7.58 -19.19
N GLN A 56 6.58 -8.56 -19.92
CA GLN A 56 7.11 -9.92 -20.00
C GLN A 56 8.14 -10.08 -21.12
N GLN A 57 7.90 -9.35 -22.22
CA GLN A 57 8.76 -9.39 -23.41
C GLN A 57 8.66 -8.08 -24.18
N LEU A 58 9.81 -7.60 -24.65
CA LEU A 58 9.98 -6.42 -25.52
C LEU A 58 10.87 -6.82 -26.70
N GLY A 59 10.28 -7.34 -27.78
CA GLY A 59 11.03 -7.95 -28.88
C GLY A 59 11.88 -9.15 -28.41
N GLU A 60 13.20 -9.03 -28.50
CA GLU A 60 14.16 -10.05 -28.03
C GLU A 60 14.50 -9.94 -26.55
N ASN A 61 14.20 -8.80 -25.92
CA ASN A 61 14.44 -8.57 -24.50
C ASN A 61 13.31 -9.20 -23.66
N VAL A 62 13.65 -10.12 -22.77
CA VAL A 62 12.70 -10.90 -21.98
C VAL A 62 12.88 -10.66 -20.49
N CYS A 63 11.80 -10.82 -19.74
CA CYS A 63 11.82 -10.82 -18.28
C CYS A 63 12.58 -12.05 -17.79
N VAL A 64 13.60 -11.83 -16.95
CA VAL A 64 14.45 -12.90 -16.35
C VAL A 64 14.07 -13.16 -14.90
N LYS A 65 13.41 -12.21 -14.23
CA LYS A 65 13.04 -12.34 -12.81
C LYS A 65 11.78 -11.54 -12.50
N THR A 66 10.99 -12.06 -11.58
CA THR A 66 9.83 -11.36 -11.03
C THR A 66 9.94 -11.39 -9.50
N ASP A 67 9.94 -10.23 -8.86
CA ASP A 67 10.08 -10.08 -7.41
C ASP A 67 8.94 -9.25 -6.82
N THR A 68 8.58 -9.54 -5.57
CA THR A 68 7.68 -8.69 -4.79
C THR A 68 8.49 -7.78 -3.87
N MET A 69 8.24 -6.48 -3.96
CA MET A 69 8.91 -5.46 -3.15
C MET A 69 8.26 -5.34 -1.77
N GLU A 70 9.06 -5.42 -0.73
CA GLU A 70 8.56 -5.33 0.67
C GLU A 70 9.16 -4.16 1.44
N LEU A 71 10.47 -3.97 1.34
CA LEU A 71 11.22 -2.96 2.08
C LEU A 71 11.83 -1.89 1.16
N GLU A 72 11.75 -2.11 -0.14
CA GLU A 72 12.22 -1.18 -1.14
C GLU A 72 11.29 0.02 -1.21
N ARG A 73 11.85 1.15 -1.64
CA ARG A 73 11.10 2.35 -2.01
C ARG A 73 11.51 2.78 -3.40
N ILE A 74 10.64 3.56 -4.04
CA ILE A 74 10.98 4.22 -5.29
C ILE A 74 11.93 5.37 -4.98
N VAL A 75 13.02 5.43 -5.72
CA VAL A 75 14.01 6.53 -5.65
C VAL A 75 14.15 7.15 -7.04
N ALA A 76 14.04 8.47 -7.11
CA ALA A 76 14.30 9.22 -8.33
C ALA A 76 15.82 9.30 -8.58
N CYS A 77 16.27 8.78 -9.72
CA CYS A 77 17.69 8.79 -10.10
C CYS A 77 18.13 10.16 -10.62
N ASP A 78 17.19 10.95 -11.14
CA ASP A 78 17.43 12.30 -11.62
C ASP A 78 16.23 13.20 -11.25
N SER A 79 16.38 14.51 -11.44
CA SER A 79 15.29 15.48 -11.26
C SER A 79 14.35 15.43 -12.46
N LEU A 80 13.22 14.77 -12.32
CA LEU A 80 12.22 14.65 -13.38
C LEU A 80 11.32 15.89 -13.46
N THR A 81 11.00 16.46 -12.31
CA THR A 81 10.23 17.69 -12.16
C THR A 81 10.66 18.41 -10.88
N PRO A 82 10.25 19.66 -10.64
CA PRO A 82 10.54 20.34 -9.37
C PRO A 82 10.01 19.59 -8.13
N GLN A 83 8.87 18.88 -8.24
CA GLN A 83 8.26 18.12 -7.16
C GLN A 83 8.83 16.69 -7.04
N LEU A 84 9.56 16.23 -8.03
CA LEU A 84 10.23 14.93 -8.05
C LEU A 84 11.73 15.11 -8.31
N PRO A 85 12.47 15.74 -7.37
CA PRO A 85 13.89 15.97 -7.51
C PRO A 85 14.69 14.68 -7.36
N LYS A 86 15.95 14.70 -7.77
CA LYS A 86 16.89 13.59 -7.58
C LYS A 86 16.93 13.14 -6.13
N MET A 87 16.94 11.82 -5.90
CA MET A 87 16.87 11.15 -4.59
C MET A 87 15.52 11.29 -3.86
N ALA A 88 14.49 11.88 -4.47
CA ALA A 88 13.15 11.87 -3.90
C ALA A 88 12.62 10.45 -3.73
N LEU A 89 11.86 10.23 -2.64
CA LEU A 89 11.31 8.93 -2.28
C LEU A 89 9.80 8.88 -2.49
N MET A 90 9.32 7.72 -2.95
CA MET A 90 7.89 7.36 -2.93
C MET A 90 7.74 5.96 -2.32
N ALA A 91 6.60 5.70 -1.66
CA ALA A 91 6.29 4.38 -1.11
C ALA A 91 6.08 3.33 -2.22
N PHE A 92 6.39 2.06 -1.91
CA PHE A 92 6.38 0.99 -2.90
C PHE A 92 6.11 -0.38 -2.26
N HIS A 93 5.04 -0.49 -1.46
CA HIS A 93 4.73 -1.73 -0.76
C HIS A 93 4.02 -2.74 -1.66
N ARG A 94 4.42 -4.01 -1.55
CA ARG A 94 3.76 -5.16 -2.16
C ARG A 94 3.54 -5.05 -3.68
N CYS A 95 4.32 -4.21 -4.33
CA CYS A 95 4.34 -4.17 -5.79
C CYS A 95 5.22 -5.29 -6.33
N VAL A 96 4.76 -5.91 -7.41
CA VAL A 96 5.51 -6.92 -8.15
C VAL A 96 6.25 -6.25 -9.29
N VAL A 97 7.52 -6.58 -9.46
CA VAL A 97 8.41 -5.96 -10.44
C VAL A 97 8.99 -7.03 -11.37
N LYS A 98 9.08 -6.71 -12.63
CA LYS A 98 9.78 -7.52 -13.63
C LYS A 98 11.15 -6.96 -13.93
N GLU A 99 12.17 -7.78 -13.75
CA GLU A 99 13.54 -7.50 -14.15
C GLU A 99 13.75 -8.01 -15.59
N MET A 100 14.03 -7.09 -16.49
CA MET A 100 14.32 -7.43 -17.88
C MET A 100 15.80 -7.86 -18.00
N LYS A 101 16.10 -8.72 -18.96
CA LYS A 101 17.47 -9.22 -19.22
C LYS A 101 18.44 -8.08 -19.53
N GLU A 102 17.96 -7.10 -20.26
CA GLU A 102 18.70 -5.91 -20.64
C GLU A 102 17.91 -4.67 -20.21
N THR A 103 18.58 -3.72 -19.57
CA THR A 103 18.03 -2.42 -19.20
C THR A 103 19.06 -1.35 -19.52
N PRO A 104 18.64 -0.17 -19.99
CA PRO A 104 19.57 0.91 -20.28
C PRO A 104 20.19 1.48 -19.00
N ASP A 105 21.40 2.04 -19.13
CA ASP A 105 22.09 2.71 -18.01
C ASP A 105 21.32 3.92 -17.47
N SER A 106 20.52 4.56 -18.31
CA SER A 106 19.71 5.73 -17.95
C SER A 106 18.34 5.30 -17.44
N THR A 107 18.18 5.31 -16.12
CA THR A 107 16.92 4.97 -15.44
C THR A 107 16.41 6.19 -14.67
N TYR A 108 15.12 6.47 -14.81
CA TYR A 108 14.45 7.60 -14.13
C TYR A 108 14.11 7.27 -12.66
N LEU A 109 13.55 6.09 -12.44
CA LEU A 109 13.13 5.61 -11.12
C LEU A 109 13.66 4.20 -10.90
N VAL A 110 14.13 3.93 -9.69
CA VAL A 110 14.58 2.60 -9.25
C VAL A 110 13.87 2.18 -7.96
N ALA A 111 13.74 0.87 -7.74
CA ALA A 111 13.46 0.32 -6.43
C ALA A 111 14.77 0.07 -5.68
N ALA A 112 14.84 0.52 -4.42
CA ALA A 112 16.01 0.34 -3.58
C ALA A 112 15.65 0.34 -2.09
N LYS A 113 16.43 -0.36 -1.27
CA LYS A 113 16.37 -0.28 0.19
C LYS A 113 17.20 0.89 0.66
N VAL A 114 16.57 1.99 1.01
CA VAL A 114 17.24 3.23 1.37
C VAL A 114 16.68 3.82 2.65
N ALA A 115 17.53 4.55 3.38
CA ALA A 115 17.15 5.33 4.53
C ALA A 115 16.73 6.74 4.14
N GLY A 116 15.82 7.32 4.92
CA GLY A 116 15.31 8.69 4.76
C GLY A 116 13.78 8.73 4.82
N PHE A 117 13.22 9.90 5.00
CA PHE A 117 11.77 10.11 4.99
C PHE A 117 11.29 10.57 3.60
N ASP A 118 11.77 11.74 3.17
CA ASP A 118 11.43 12.33 1.87
C ASP A 118 12.48 12.06 0.78
N MET A 119 13.73 11.94 1.19
CA MET A 119 14.88 11.81 0.31
C MET A 119 15.73 10.62 0.75
N ALA A 120 16.37 9.94 -0.20
CA ALA A 120 17.39 8.93 0.08
C ALA A 120 18.63 9.62 0.66
N VAL A 121 18.76 9.63 1.99
CA VAL A 121 19.74 10.44 2.73
C VAL A 121 21.19 10.10 2.36
N TYR A 122 21.46 8.81 2.12
CA TYR A 122 22.81 8.35 1.76
C TYR A 122 22.98 8.08 0.26
N GLY A 123 21.99 8.49 -0.56
CA GLY A 123 22.00 8.23 -1.99
C GLY A 123 21.87 6.75 -2.35
N LEU A 124 22.37 6.39 -3.54
CA LEU A 124 22.30 5.03 -4.10
C LEU A 124 23.66 4.34 -4.22
N THR A 125 24.76 4.97 -3.78
CA THR A 125 26.11 4.40 -3.91
C THR A 125 26.19 3.10 -3.12
N ASN A 126 26.64 2.02 -3.80
CA ASN A 126 26.73 0.67 -3.24
C ASN A 126 25.40 0.06 -2.77
N THR A 127 24.27 0.62 -3.19
CA THR A 127 22.94 0.09 -2.89
C THR A 127 22.44 -0.68 -4.11
N PRO A 128 22.04 -1.96 -3.97
CA PRO A 128 21.37 -2.68 -5.05
C PRO A 128 20.12 -1.93 -5.51
N THR A 129 19.98 -1.74 -6.80
CA THR A 129 18.84 -1.06 -7.41
C THR A 129 18.18 -1.93 -8.46
N LEU A 130 16.88 -1.82 -8.59
CA LEU A 130 16.10 -2.46 -9.65
C LEU A 130 15.39 -1.36 -10.47
N PRO A 131 15.65 -1.28 -11.80
CA PRO A 131 14.99 -0.30 -12.65
C PRO A 131 13.47 -0.41 -12.62
N LEU A 132 12.78 0.72 -12.40
CA LEU A 132 11.32 0.77 -12.35
C LEU A 132 10.70 1.57 -13.49
N LEU A 133 11.27 2.72 -13.80
CA LEU A 133 10.85 3.55 -14.92
C LEU A 133 12.08 3.98 -15.68
N TYR A 134 12.13 3.64 -16.95
CA TYR A 134 13.26 3.94 -17.81
C TYR A 134 12.83 4.08 -19.28
N GLN A 135 13.65 4.74 -20.07
CA GLN A 135 13.43 4.86 -21.50
C GLN A 135 14.28 3.84 -22.23
N GLU A 136 13.65 2.83 -22.81
CA GLU A 136 14.31 1.78 -23.57
C GLU A 136 14.93 2.32 -24.88
N ASN A 137 14.21 3.22 -25.52
CA ASN A 137 14.64 3.96 -26.71
C ASN A 137 13.77 5.23 -26.87
N GLU A 138 13.99 5.99 -27.95
CA GLU A 138 13.28 7.25 -28.19
C GLU A 138 11.75 7.13 -28.24
N ASN A 139 11.23 5.94 -28.55
CA ASN A 139 9.81 5.65 -28.75
C ASN A 139 9.18 4.83 -27.60
N LEU A 140 9.98 4.21 -26.74
CA LEU A 140 9.49 3.27 -25.72
C LEU A 140 9.98 3.64 -24.33
N MET A 141 9.04 3.92 -23.45
CA MET A 141 9.23 4.04 -22.01
C MET A 141 8.67 2.80 -21.33
N VAL A 142 9.39 2.27 -20.37
CA VAL A 142 9.06 1.03 -19.67
C VAL A 142 8.85 1.30 -18.19
N ALA A 143 7.73 0.82 -17.66
CA ALA A 143 7.46 0.72 -16.24
C ALA A 143 7.51 -0.76 -15.83
N ALA A 144 8.50 -1.16 -15.05
CA ALA A 144 8.71 -2.54 -14.63
C ALA A 144 7.63 -3.09 -13.68
N THR A 145 6.70 -2.26 -13.26
CA THR A 145 5.51 -2.56 -12.45
C THR A 145 4.28 -1.87 -13.03
N SER A 146 3.08 -2.17 -12.52
CA SER A 146 1.86 -1.46 -12.91
C SER A 146 1.75 -0.12 -12.18
N ILE A 147 2.39 0.92 -12.70
CA ILE A 147 2.36 2.27 -12.11
C ILE A 147 0.98 2.93 -12.18
N SER A 148 0.10 2.48 -13.08
CA SER A 148 -1.29 2.95 -13.15
C SER A 148 -2.06 2.71 -11.85
N ASN A 149 -1.71 1.68 -11.07
CA ASN A 149 -2.25 1.45 -9.73
C ASN A 149 -1.91 2.58 -8.74
N PHE A 150 -0.85 3.36 -9.01
CA PHE A 150 -0.47 4.49 -8.14
C PHE A 150 -1.42 5.67 -8.27
N ALA A 151 -2.27 5.70 -9.30
CA ALA A 151 -3.28 6.74 -9.49
C ALA A 151 -4.27 6.83 -8.32
N VAL A 152 -4.50 5.75 -7.56
CA VAL A 152 -5.31 5.76 -6.35
C VAL A 152 -4.62 6.43 -5.15
N CYS A 153 -3.35 6.82 -5.29
CA CYS A 153 -2.54 7.57 -4.31
C CYS A 153 -2.47 6.98 -2.90
N ARG A 154 -2.54 5.67 -2.76
CA ARG A 154 -2.18 4.99 -1.51
C ARG A 154 -0.66 4.90 -1.29
N TYR A 155 0.10 5.20 -2.33
CA TYR A 155 1.56 5.25 -2.31
C TYR A 155 1.99 6.71 -2.11
N MET A 156 2.52 7.01 -0.95
CA MET A 156 2.99 8.36 -0.62
C MET A 156 4.23 8.78 -1.46
N ALA A 157 4.45 10.00 -1.78
CA ALA A 157 3.68 11.21 -1.50
C ALA A 157 2.84 11.57 -2.73
N GLU A 158 1.58 11.98 -2.50
CA GLU A 158 0.62 12.28 -3.56
C GLU A 158 1.17 13.21 -4.64
N HIS A 159 1.74 14.34 -4.26
CA HIS A 159 2.29 15.33 -5.20
C HIS A 159 3.42 14.77 -6.08
N ARG A 160 4.19 13.79 -5.58
CA ARG A 160 5.26 13.13 -6.34
C ARG A 160 4.70 12.14 -7.34
N VAL A 161 3.68 11.38 -6.94
CA VAL A 161 2.97 10.47 -7.84
C VAL A 161 2.30 11.24 -8.98
N GLN A 162 1.59 12.32 -8.66
CA GLN A 162 1.03 13.22 -9.67
C GLN A 162 2.10 13.75 -10.62
N SER A 163 3.22 14.20 -10.07
CA SER A 163 4.34 14.75 -10.83
C SER A 163 5.02 13.71 -11.73
N MET A 164 5.10 12.46 -11.30
CA MET A 164 5.56 11.34 -12.13
C MET A 164 4.66 11.15 -13.35
N PHE A 165 3.33 11.17 -13.16
CA PHE A 165 2.39 11.07 -14.29
C PHE A 165 2.44 12.29 -15.19
N GLU A 166 2.60 13.50 -14.66
CA GLU A 166 2.82 14.72 -15.47
C GLU A 166 4.05 14.60 -16.36
N TYR A 167 5.14 14.05 -15.83
CA TYR A 167 6.36 13.78 -16.60
C TYR A 167 6.11 12.77 -17.72
N ILE A 168 5.49 11.62 -17.41
CA ILE A 168 5.17 10.57 -18.38
C ILE A 168 4.25 11.11 -19.49
N LEU A 169 3.19 11.84 -19.12
CA LEU A 169 2.25 12.42 -20.08
C LEU A 169 2.90 13.51 -20.94
N SER A 170 3.82 14.30 -20.37
CA SER A 170 4.58 15.28 -21.14
C SER A 170 5.42 14.59 -22.22
N TRP A 171 6.12 13.52 -21.85
CA TRP A 171 6.89 12.73 -22.80
C TRP A 171 6.00 12.07 -23.86
N LEU A 172 4.90 11.42 -23.47
CA LEU A 172 3.97 10.75 -24.40
C LEU A 172 3.36 11.72 -25.42
N LEU A 173 2.96 12.90 -24.97
CA LEU A 173 2.28 13.91 -25.79
C LEU A 173 3.24 14.86 -26.49
N GLN A 174 4.55 14.66 -26.34
CA GLN A 174 5.60 15.51 -26.93
C GLN A 174 5.38 17.00 -26.58
N LYS A 175 5.08 17.29 -25.30
CA LYS A 175 4.88 18.64 -24.80
C LYS A 175 5.92 18.97 -23.74
N ASP A 176 6.33 20.23 -23.67
CA ASP A 176 7.30 20.69 -22.66
C ASP A 176 6.80 20.48 -21.24
N SER A 177 5.49 20.63 -21.03
CA SER A 177 4.85 20.38 -19.74
C SER A 177 3.37 20.06 -19.91
N VAL A 178 2.95 18.99 -19.26
CA VAL A 178 1.54 18.65 -19.07
C VAL A 178 1.23 18.77 -17.57
N LYS A 179 0.10 19.40 -17.24
CA LYS A 179 -0.36 19.53 -15.87
C LYS A 179 -1.68 18.81 -15.69
N ILE A 180 -1.77 18.05 -14.60
CA ILE A 180 -2.99 17.38 -14.18
C ILE A 180 -3.76 18.38 -13.30
N SER A 181 -4.87 18.91 -13.80
CA SER A 181 -5.64 19.95 -13.12
C SER A 181 -6.51 19.43 -11.98
N SER A 182 -6.79 18.13 -11.95
CA SER A 182 -7.61 17.49 -10.93
C SER A 182 -7.02 16.13 -10.61
N TRP A 183 -6.75 15.89 -9.33
CA TRP A 183 -6.24 14.64 -8.81
C TRP A 183 -7.09 14.20 -7.64
N ILE A 184 -7.59 12.98 -7.67
CA ILE A 184 -8.39 12.39 -6.60
C ILE A 184 -7.51 11.38 -5.87
N SER A 185 -7.19 11.69 -4.62
CA SER A 185 -6.47 10.78 -3.74
C SER A 185 -7.43 10.08 -2.79
N TYR A 186 -7.35 8.76 -2.69
CA TYR A 186 -8.07 7.98 -1.68
C TYR A 186 -7.45 8.14 -0.28
N VAL A 187 -6.15 8.42 -0.24
CA VAL A 187 -5.41 8.65 1.01
C VAL A 187 -4.70 10.00 0.92
N LYS A 188 -5.08 10.90 1.79
CA LYS A 188 -4.49 12.22 1.90
C LYS A 188 -4.45 12.70 3.35
N PRO A 189 -3.56 13.62 3.72
CA PRO A 189 -3.58 14.25 5.03
C PRO A 189 -4.94 14.88 5.34
N ALA A 190 -5.40 14.77 6.59
CA ALA A 190 -6.66 15.38 7.03
C ALA A 190 -6.59 16.91 6.99
N TYR A 191 -5.38 17.48 7.09
CA TYR A 191 -5.11 18.91 7.10
C TYR A 191 -3.98 19.23 6.13
N SER A 192 -4.02 20.39 5.49
CA SER A 192 -2.87 20.92 4.74
C SER A 192 -1.77 21.36 5.69
N GLU A 193 -0.54 21.49 5.19
CA GLU A 193 0.64 21.93 5.97
C GLU A 193 0.39 23.28 6.67
N ASP A 194 -0.29 24.22 6.00
CA ASP A 194 -0.58 25.55 6.51
C ASP A 194 -1.94 25.67 7.23
N ALA A 195 -2.64 24.56 7.46
CA ALA A 195 -3.97 24.60 8.05
C ALA A 195 -3.92 25.09 9.51
N LYS A 196 -4.70 26.12 9.82
CA LYS A 196 -4.95 26.50 11.22
C LYS A 196 -5.96 25.55 11.81
N LEU A 197 -5.53 24.77 12.79
CA LEU A 197 -6.42 23.85 13.49
C LEU A 197 -7.39 24.62 14.40
N SER A 198 -8.62 24.12 14.49
CA SER A 198 -9.61 24.61 15.46
C SER A 198 -9.19 24.28 16.89
N SER A 199 -9.71 25.01 17.87
CA SER A 199 -9.43 24.76 19.29
C SER A 199 -9.85 23.37 19.78
N ASP A 200 -10.78 22.73 19.06
CA ASP A 200 -11.30 21.39 19.34
C ASP A 200 -10.73 20.28 18.42
N ALA A 201 -9.71 20.61 17.60
CA ALA A 201 -9.11 19.66 16.66
C ALA A 201 -8.66 18.36 17.34
N GLY A 202 -8.08 18.43 18.54
CA GLY A 202 -7.71 17.24 19.32
C GLY A 202 -8.91 16.37 19.67
N LYS A 203 -10.03 16.99 20.10
CA LYS A 203 -11.28 16.30 20.40
C LYS A 203 -11.86 15.64 19.14
N GLN A 204 -11.88 16.34 18.03
CA GLN A 204 -12.33 15.78 16.74
C GLN A 204 -11.44 14.63 16.27
N SER A 205 -10.13 14.73 16.45
CA SER A 205 -9.18 13.67 16.10
C SER A 205 -9.42 12.39 16.92
N ILE A 206 -9.66 12.53 18.23
CA ILE A 206 -10.00 11.41 19.10
C ILE A 206 -11.32 10.75 18.67
N ALA A 207 -12.35 11.55 18.39
CA ALA A 207 -13.63 11.02 17.90
C ALA A 207 -13.46 10.19 16.62
N LYS A 208 -12.73 10.72 15.63
CA LYS A 208 -12.42 9.99 14.40
C LYS A 208 -11.58 8.74 14.64
N GLY A 209 -10.64 8.78 15.60
CA GLY A 209 -9.85 7.62 15.99
C GLY A 209 -10.71 6.48 16.55
N ILE A 210 -11.73 6.79 17.34
CA ILE A 210 -12.69 5.78 17.82
C ILE A 210 -13.61 5.29 16.70
N GLU A 211 -14.10 6.18 15.83
CA GLU A 211 -14.87 5.78 14.64
C GLU A 211 -14.11 4.81 13.75
N TRP A 212 -12.79 4.93 13.66
CA TRP A 212 -11.95 4.00 12.91
C TRP A 212 -12.01 2.56 13.44
N TYR A 213 -12.12 2.35 14.76
CA TYR A 213 -12.31 1.01 15.33
C TYR A 213 -13.61 0.35 14.86
N TYR A 214 -14.69 1.13 14.78
CA TYR A 214 -15.98 0.65 14.30
C TYR A 214 -15.98 0.48 12.78
N ASN A 215 -15.56 1.48 12.04
CA ASN A 215 -15.50 1.40 10.57
C ASN A 215 -14.59 0.28 10.06
N GLY A 216 -13.57 -0.10 10.84
CA GLY A 216 -12.67 -1.21 10.53
C GLY A 216 -13.12 -2.56 11.10
N HIS A 217 -14.24 -2.62 11.83
CA HIS A 217 -14.74 -3.83 12.52
C HIS A 217 -13.69 -4.50 13.40
N PHE A 218 -12.91 -3.70 14.16
CA PHE A 218 -11.84 -4.27 14.99
C PHE A 218 -12.37 -4.92 16.26
N LEU A 219 -13.52 -4.48 16.77
CA LEU A 219 -14.18 -5.10 17.92
C LEU A 219 -14.91 -6.36 17.47
N VAL A 220 -14.46 -7.51 17.97
CA VAL A 220 -15.00 -8.81 17.52
C VAL A 220 -16.43 -9.00 17.98
N HIS A 221 -17.32 -9.31 17.04
CA HIS A 221 -18.71 -9.64 17.33
C HIS A 221 -18.97 -11.15 17.26
N PRO A 222 -19.84 -11.73 18.12
CA PRO A 222 -20.10 -13.16 18.16
C PRO A 222 -20.54 -13.77 16.82
N SER A 223 -21.31 -13.02 16.02
CA SER A 223 -21.91 -13.53 14.77
C SER A 223 -20.88 -13.88 13.69
N TRP A 224 -19.71 -13.25 13.68
CA TRP A 224 -18.70 -13.49 12.67
C TRP A 224 -17.35 -13.97 13.24
N LYS A 225 -17.22 -14.06 14.58
CA LYS A 225 -15.95 -14.48 15.22
C LYS A 225 -15.39 -15.76 14.62
N LYS A 226 -16.21 -16.81 14.51
CA LYS A 226 -15.77 -18.13 14.03
C LYS A 226 -15.36 -18.11 12.56
N GLU A 227 -16.14 -17.43 11.71
CA GLU A 227 -15.94 -17.45 10.27
C GLU A 227 -14.80 -16.55 9.80
N TRP A 228 -14.49 -15.53 10.59
CA TRP A 228 -13.47 -14.53 10.25
C TRP A 228 -12.31 -14.53 11.24
N ALA A 229 -12.52 -14.05 12.46
CA ALA A 229 -11.44 -13.89 13.43
C ALA A 229 -10.69 -15.21 13.70
N ASP A 230 -11.40 -16.28 14.08
CA ASP A 230 -10.78 -17.56 14.40
C ASP A 230 -10.18 -18.24 13.16
N LYS A 231 -10.85 -18.14 12.01
CA LYS A 231 -10.41 -18.76 10.76
C LYS A 231 -9.09 -18.17 10.25
N TYR A 232 -8.94 -16.86 10.24
CA TYR A 232 -7.75 -16.17 9.70
C TYR A 232 -6.68 -15.94 10.75
N MET A 233 -7.00 -15.97 12.03
CA MET A 233 -6.01 -15.95 13.10
C MET A 233 -5.18 -17.25 13.10
N GLY A 234 -5.81 -18.38 12.83
CA GLY A 234 -5.15 -19.67 12.71
C GLY A 234 -4.25 -19.97 13.90
N ASP A 235 -3.01 -20.34 13.63
CA ASP A 235 -1.95 -20.58 14.61
C ASP A 235 -1.17 -19.31 15.01
N GLY A 236 -1.53 -18.17 14.45
CA GLY A 236 -0.89 -16.88 14.70
C GLY A 236 0.42 -16.62 13.96
N LEU A 237 0.89 -17.54 13.14
CA LEU A 237 2.13 -17.35 12.37
C LEU A 237 1.94 -16.38 11.19
N LYS A 238 0.77 -16.42 10.55
CA LYS A 238 0.42 -15.54 9.43
C LYS A 238 -1.04 -15.10 9.53
N PRO A 239 -1.41 -14.30 10.54
CA PRO A 239 -2.80 -13.95 10.82
C PRO A 239 -3.34 -12.85 9.88
N VAL A 240 -2.97 -12.88 8.62
CA VAL A 240 -3.39 -11.91 7.60
C VAL A 240 -4.42 -12.53 6.69
N GLY A 241 -5.50 -11.80 6.44
CA GLY A 241 -6.61 -12.24 5.60
C GLY A 241 -7.23 -11.07 4.83
N PRO A 242 -8.34 -11.35 4.11
CA PRO A 242 -9.09 -10.32 3.39
C PRO A 242 -9.73 -9.32 4.36
N GLU A 243 -10.08 -8.15 3.86
CA GLU A 243 -10.89 -7.18 4.60
C GLU A 243 -12.24 -7.79 5.00
N LEU A 244 -12.72 -7.40 6.18
CA LEU A 244 -14.07 -7.79 6.63
C LEU A 244 -15.14 -7.12 5.76
N PRO A 245 -16.28 -7.79 5.47
CA PRO A 245 -17.42 -7.16 4.85
C PRO A 245 -17.90 -5.94 5.64
N ALA A 246 -18.21 -4.85 4.94
CA ALA A 246 -18.59 -3.58 5.56
C ALA A 246 -19.97 -3.57 6.27
N ASP A 247 -20.78 -4.61 6.07
CA ASP A 247 -22.12 -4.77 6.64
C ASP A 247 -22.16 -5.65 7.90
N LEU A 248 -20.99 -6.07 8.39
CA LEU A 248 -20.90 -6.84 9.62
C LEU A 248 -21.18 -5.97 10.86
N PRO A 249 -21.82 -6.53 11.90
CA PRO A 249 -22.03 -5.80 13.15
C PRO A 249 -20.74 -5.66 13.94
N ASP A 250 -20.61 -4.55 14.66
CA ASP A 250 -19.51 -4.31 15.58
C ASP A 250 -19.71 -5.03 16.91
N GLY A 251 -18.61 -5.46 17.51
CA GLY A 251 -18.60 -5.99 18.87
C GLY A 251 -18.61 -4.87 19.92
N ASP A 252 -18.79 -5.29 21.18
CA ASP A 252 -18.77 -4.40 22.34
C ASP A 252 -17.49 -4.53 23.19
N GLY A 253 -16.44 -5.11 22.64
CA GLY A 253 -15.18 -5.37 23.33
C GLY A 253 -15.15 -6.67 24.17
N SER A 254 -16.28 -7.33 24.41
CA SER A 254 -16.35 -8.55 25.24
C SER A 254 -15.64 -9.77 24.62
N LEU A 255 -15.40 -9.74 23.33
CA LEU A 255 -14.62 -10.75 22.59
C LEU A 255 -13.27 -10.22 22.09
N GLY A 256 -12.82 -9.09 22.63
CA GLY A 256 -11.56 -8.48 22.31
C GLY A 256 -11.55 -7.60 21.05
N VAL A 257 -10.40 -7.05 20.75
CA VAL A 257 -10.13 -6.21 19.57
C VAL A 257 -9.02 -6.83 18.73
N LEU A 258 -9.22 -6.81 17.41
CA LEU A 258 -8.21 -7.23 16.43
C LEU A 258 -7.18 -6.12 16.22
N GLU A 259 -5.97 -6.49 15.80
CA GLU A 259 -4.97 -5.53 15.31
C GLU A 259 -5.48 -4.75 14.08
N GLY A 260 -6.31 -5.40 13.26
CA GLY A 260 -7.06 -4.79 12.17
C GLY A 260 -6.20 -4.36 10.99
N HIS A 261 -6.45 -3.18 10.45
CA HIS A 261 -5.69 -2.66 9.32
C HIS A 261 -4.23 -2.41 9.69
N MET A 262 -3.33 -2.99 8.92
CA MET A 262 -1.89 -2.80 9.08
C MET A 262 -1.33 -1.90 7.99
N SER A 263 -0.08 -1.48 8.15
CA SER A 263 0.60 -0.59 7.19
C SER A 263 0.92 -1.25 5.83
N GLY A 264 0.81 -2.57 5.72
CA GLY A 264 1.01 -3.27 4.45
C GLY A 264 -0.12 -2.95 3.46
N ILE A 265 0.25 -2.46 2.27
CA ILE A 265 -0.70 -2.11 1.20
C ILE A 265 -0.42 -3.03 0.02
N TYR A 266 -1.47 -3.67 -0.51
CA TYR A 266 -1.36 -4.49 -1.71
C TYR A 266 -1.23 -3.61 -2.96
N HIS A 267 -0.79 -4.22 -4.06
CA HIS A 267 -0.62 -3.55 -5.36
C HIS A 267 -1.90 -2.86 -5.87
N ASP A 268 -3.07 -3.38 -5.53
CA ASP A 268 -4.38 -2.80 -5.90
C ASP A 268 -4.81 -1.65 -4.97
N GLY A 269 -3.94 -1.25 -4.05
CA GLY A 269 -4.19 -0.20 -3.09
C GLY A 269 -5.01 -0.61 -1.88
N LYS A 270 -5.40 -1.89 -1.75
CA LYS A 270 -6.08 -2.39 -0.56
C LYS A 270 -5.10 -2.56 0.59
N GLN A 271 -5.57 -2.31 1.79
CA GLN A 271 -4.79 -2.47 3.01
C GLN A 271 -4.92 -3.91 3.51
N GLN A 272 -3.82 -4.47 4.02
CA GLN A 272 -3.88 -5.78 4.69
C GLN A 272 -4.72 -5.68 5.96
N TYR A 273 -5.52 -6.72 6.24
CA TYR A 273 -6.25 -6.88 7.47
C TYR A 273 -5.65 -8.00 8.30
N ARG A 274 -5.28 -7.70 9.56
CA ARG A 274 -4.63 -8.64 10.47
C ARG A 274 -5.62 -9.13 11.52
N TYR A 275 -5.94 -10.40 11.44
CA TYR A 275 -6.79 -11.11 12.40
C TYR A 275 -6.00 -11.58 13.60
N TRP A 276 -5.32 -10.68 14.27
CA TRP A 276 -4.48 -11.00 15.40
C TRP A 276 -4.90 -10.23 16.64
N MET A 277 -4.87 -10.90 17.80
CA MET A 277 -5.17 -10.30 19.10
C MET A 277 -3.91 -10.36 19.95
N ARG A 278 -3.51 -9.22 20.46
CA ARG A 278 -2.39 -9.05 21.36
C ARG A 278 -2.85 -8.34 22.63
N ASP A 279 -2.24 -8.65 23.78
CA ASP A 279 -2.61 -8.04 25.05
C ASP A 279 -2.28 -6.54 25.12
N ASP A 280 -1.18 -6.10 24.49
CA ASP A 280 -0.86 -4.69 24.36
C ASP A 280 -1.96 -3.92 23.58
N VAL A 281 -2.44 -4.49 22.48
CA VAL A 281 -3.53 -3.91 21.68
C VAL A 281 -4.83 -3.84 22.49
N GLN A 282 -5.14 -4.87 23.30
CA GLN A 282 -6.32 -4.81 24.19
C GLN A 282 -6.19 -3.68 25.21
N GLY A 283 -5.03 -3.59 25.87
CA GLY A 283 -4.77 -2.59 26.91
C GLY A 283 -4.75 -1.16 26.36
N GLU A 284 -4.04 -0.92 25.25
CA GLU A 284 -3.96 0.38 24.60
C GLU A 284 -5.31 0.84 24.05
N SER A 285 -6.06 -0.08 23.42
CA SER A 285 -7.41 0.19 22.94
C SER A 285 -8.37 0.48 24.10
N SER A 286 -8.30 -0.28 25.19
CA SER A 286 -9.09 -0.03 26.39
C SER A 286 -8.83 1.37 26.92
N TYR A 287 -7.56 1.79 27.03
CA TYR A 287 -7.22 3.14 27.46
C TYR A 287 -7.75 4.21 26.48
N ALA A 288 -7.61 3.98 25.17
CA ALA A 288 -8.14 4.92 24.16
C ALA A 288 -9.66 5.08 24.27
N PHE A 289 -10.40 3.99 24.45
CA PHE A 289 -11.84 4.02 24.65
C PHE A 289 -12.24 4.69 25.97
N ALA A 290 -11.51 4.47 27.07
CA ALA A 290 -11.75 5.14 28.35
C ALA A 290 -11.56 6.66 28.22
N ALA A 291 -10.41 7.10 27.69
CA ALA A 291 -10.11 8.50 27.50
C ALA A 291 -11.10 9.21 26.57
N ALA A 292 -11.50 8.52 25.48
CA ALA A 292 -12.52 9.04 24.57
C ALA A 292 -13.92 9.11 25.23
N GLY A 293 -14.27 8.10 26.03
CA GLY A 293 -15.54 8.05 26.77
C GLY A 293 -15.70 9.23 27.71
N ASP A 294 -14.64 9.53 28.47
CA ASP A 294 -14.60 10.68 29.37
C ASP A 294 -14.65 12.01 28.59
N LEU A 295 -13.76 12.18 27.60
CA LEU A 295 -13.65 13.43 26.83
C LEU A 295 -14.90 13.75 26.01
N LEU A 296 -15.58 12.73 25.47
CA LEU A 296 -16.73 12.86 24.58
C LEU A 296 -18.07 12.67 25.29
N ALA A 297 -18.04 12.34 26.60
CA ALA A 297 -19.20 11.98 27.42
C ALA A 297 -20.01 10.83 26.80
N LYS A 298 -19.32 9.70 26.49
CA LYS A 298 -19.89 8.51 25.85
C LYS A 298 -19.73 7.27 26.75
N ASP A 299 -20.78 6.93 27.48
CA ASP A 299 -20.80 5.77 28.39
C ASP A 299 -20.56 4.44 27.65
N ASP A 300 -21.01 4.32 26.41
CA ASP A 300 -20.77 3.12 25.58
C ASP A 300 -19.27 2.89 25.36
N TYR A 301 -18.46 3.94 25.21
CA TYR A 301 -17.01 3.81 25.07
C TYR A 301 -16.36 3.34 26.39
N LEU A 302 -16.85 3.82 27.54
CA LEU A 302 -16.39 3.35 28.85
C LEU A 302 -16.73 1.87 29.05
N LYS A 303 -17.89 1.42 28.55
CA LYS A 303 -18.28 0.02 28.59
C LYS A 303 -17.36 -0.84 27.72
N VAL A 304 -17.07 -0.41 26.48
CA VAL A 304 -16.09 -1.10 25.59
C VAL A 304 -14.73 -1.21 26.27
N SER A 305 -14.24 -0.12 26.87
CA SER A 305 -12.99 -0.12 27.63
C SER A 305 -12.95 -1.21 28.73
N SER A 306 -13.99 -1.26 29.58
CA SER A 306 -14.13 -2.27 30.63
C SER A 306 -14.15 -3.68 30.06
N ASN A 307 -14.92 -3.90 28.99
CA ASN A 307 -15.06 -5.21 28.35
C ASN A 307 -13.71 -5.72 27.79
N LEU A 308 -12.89 -4.85 27.22
CA LEU A 308 -11.56 -5.18 26.69
C LEU A 308 -10.62 -5.63 27.81
N LEU A 309 -10.60 -4.96 28.97
CA LEU A 309 -9.82 -5.37 30.11
C LEU A 309 -10.30 -6.72 30.67
N ASP A 310 -11.63 -6.87 30.82
CA ASP A 310 -12.22 -8.14 31.28
C ASP A 310 -11.88 -9.29 30.32
N TYR A 311 -11.82 -9.01 29.02
CA TYR A 311 -11.36 -9.98 28.01
C TYR A 311 -9.92 -10.40 28.24
N SER A 312 -8.97 -9.45 28.37
CA SER A 312 -7.56 -9.74 28.66
C SER A 312 -7.38 -10.56 29.94
N PHE A 313 -8.04 -10.17 31.03
CA PHE A 313 -7.94 -10.91 32.30
C PHE A 313 -8.57 -12.29 32.25
N ARG A 314 -9.64 -12.48 31.48
CA ARG A 314 -10.22 -13.82 31.25
C ARG A 314 -9.25 -14.71 30.48
N GLU A 315 -8.63 -14.18 29.39
CA GLU A 315 -7.66 -14.91 28.59
C GLU A 315 -6.42 -15.28 29.41
N TYR A 316 -5.95 -14.38 30.30
CA TYR A 316 -4.89 -14.69 31.25
C TYR A 316 -5.28 -15.81 32.21
N ARG A 317 -6.47 -15.72 32.82
CA ARG A 317 -6.97 -16.72 33.78
C ARG A 317 -7.02 -18.14 33.20
N ASP A 318 -7.35 -18.24 31.93
CA ASP A 318 -7.49 -19.51 31.20
C ASP A 318 -6.16 -20.00 30.57
N SER A 319 -5.05 -19.28 30.81
CA SER A 319 -3.73 -19.61 30.30
C SER A 319 -2.86 -20.35 31.31
N VAL A 320 -1.77 -20.97 30.82
CA VAL A 320 -0.71 -21.58 31.67
C VAL A 320 -0.03 -20.56 32.58
N ARG A 321 -0.14 -19.29 32.29
CA ARG A 321 0.47 -18.19 33.05
C ARG A 321 -0.26 -17.87 34.36
N ASN A 322 -1.45 -18.40 34.55
CA ASN A 322 -2.19 -18.35 35.83
C ASN A 322 -1.79 -19.45 36.79
N ASN A 323 -0.85 -20.33 36.43
CA ASN A 323 -0.34 -21.35 37.32
C ASN A 323 0.82 -20.80 38.18
N PRO A 324 0.72 -20.78 39.54
CA PRO A 324 1.79 -20.31 40.42
C PRO A 324 3.15 -21.03 40.26
N LYS A 325 3.15 -22.21 39.65
CA LYS A 325 4.39 -22.96 39.35
C LYS A 325 4.98 -22.62 37.99
N SER A 326 4.29 -21.82 37.18
CA SER A 326 4.80 -21.38 35.89
C SER A 326 5.87 -20.29 36.06
N PRO A 327 6.98 -20.34 35.32
CA PRO A 327 7.98 -19.28 35.34
C PRO A 327 7.42 -17.93 34.82
N SER A 328 6.30 -17.96 34.11
CA SER A 328 5.60 -16.76 33.60
C SER A 328 4.35 -16.42 34.43
N TYR A 329 4.21 -16.94 35.66
CA TYR A 329 3.08 -16.62 36.53
C TYR A 329 2.92 -15.11 36.75
N GLY A 330 1.70 -14.59 36.54
CA GLY A 330 1.38 -13.18 36.71
C GLY A 330 1.67 -12.31 35.49
N LEU A 331 2.27 -12.87 34.44
CA LEU A 331 2.55 -12.13 33.22
C LEU A 331 1.45 -12.37 32.17
N LEU A 332 0.97 -11.30 31.51
CA LEU A 332 0.14 -11.42 30.33
C LEU A 332 0.95 -11.96 29.15
N GLY A 333 0.32 -12.71 28.27
CA GLY A 333 0.96 -13.18 27.04
C GLY A 333 0.95 -12.10 25.98
N TRP A 334 2.01 -12.00 25.19
CA TRP A 334 2.04 -11.03 24.10
C TRP A 334 0.88 -11.22 23.11
N ALA A 335 0.54 -12.46 22.78
CA ALA A 335 -0.58 -12.77 21.88
C ALA A 335 -1.35 -14.00 22.37
N TYR A 336 -2.65 -14.05 22.11
CA TYR A 336 -3.53 -15.13 22.56
C TYR A 336 -3.25 -16.47 21.89
N THR A 337 -2.65 -16.48 20.72
CA THR A 337 -2.13 -17.68 20.07
C THR A 337 -1.00 -18.35 20.87
N HIS A 338 -0.40 -17.64 21.83
CA HIS A 338 0.69 -18.12 22.68
C HIS A 338 0.22 -18.57 24.07
N LYS A 339 -1.04 -18.91 24.27
CA LYS A 339 -1.60 -19.32 25.58
C LYS A 339 -0.87 -20.50 26.23
N GLY A 340 -0.37 -21.43 25.42
CA GLY A 340 0.38 -22.59 25.86
C GLY A 340 1.88 -22.39 25.96
N THR A 341 2.42 -21.20 25.70
CA THR A 341 3.85 -20.90 25.69
C THR A 341 4.26 -20.09 26.90
N TYR A 342 5.55 -20.14 27.24
CA TYR A 342 6.16 -19.39 28.35
C TYR A 342 6.81 -18.06 27.86
N TYR A 343 6.67 -17.72 26.58
CA TYR A 343 7.26 -16.52 25.93
C TYR A 343 6.24 -15.43 25.71
#